data_d3a2aa91d49b7474b4b1b9fe254a6e5c
#
_entry.id   d3a2aa91d49b7474b4b1b9fe254a6e5c
#
_cell.length_a   1.000
_cell.length_b   1.000
_cell.length_c   1.000
_cell.angle_alpha   90.00
_cell.angle_beta   90.00
_cell.angle_gamma   90.00
#
_symmetry.space_group_name_H-M   'P 1'
#
loop_
_entity.id
_entity.type
_entity.pdbx_description
1 polymer ?
#
loop_
_entity_poly.entity_id
_entity_poly.type
_entity_poly.pdbx_seq_one_letter_code
_entity_poly.pdbx_strand_id
1 'polypeptide(L)'
;GINNTGKTNKNIFSKLKSLRQNLINPVVDITNYLMLEQGQPLHAFDADLLDNIIGREVKPNDFGLRKGQEGELFVALDKKEYNLNANVSVITIDDIPIAIAGVIGGNNSSVSKKTTRIWLEAAVFSPTSIRNSSREIGLRTDASSRFEKGISPNMTTAVAKRASELISLELEGSIKSTHV
;
A
#
# COMPACT_ATOMS: atom_id res chain seq x y z
N GLY A 1 10.14 -5.13 -14.49
CA GLY A 1 8.81 -5.71 -14.37
C GLY A 1 8.79 -6.88 -13.40
N ILE A 2 7.62 -7.31 -13.00
CA ILE A 2 7.38 -8.47 -12.12
C ILE A 2 6.39 -9.43 -12.76
N ASN A 3 6.45 -10.71 -12.38
CA ASN A 3 5.47 -11.72 -12.75
C ASN A 3 4.51 -11.99 -11.57
N ASN A 4 3.39 -11.27 -11.50
CA ASN A 4 2.40 -11.40 -10.41
C ASN A 4 1.32 -12.49 -10.69
N THR A 5 1.50 -13.29 -11.74
CA THR A 5 0.56 -14.39 -12.09
C THR A 5 0.87 -15.68 -11.34
N GLY A 6 2.06 -15.79 -10.74
CA GLY A 6 2.56 -16.96 -10.04
C GLY A 6 1.79 -17.31 -8.78
N LYS A 7 2.22 -18.37 -8.12
CA LYS A 7 1.76 -18.74 -6.79
C LYS A 7 2.71 -18.14 -5.75
N THR A 8 2.14 -17.67 -4.66
CA THR A 8 2.92 -17.24 -3.49
C THR A 8 3.84 -18.37 -3.02
N ASN A 9 5.08 -18.04 -2.67
CA ASN A 9 6.06 -18.97 -2.12
C ASN A 9 5.46 -19.82 -1.00
N LYS A 10 5.75 -21.14 -1.01
CA LYS A 10 5.15 -22.11 -0.08
C LYS A 10 5.36 -21.74 1.40
N ASN A 11 6.51 -21.17 1.76
CA ASN A 11 6.79 -20.78 3.14
C ASN A 11 5.93 -19.57 3.56
N ILE A 12 5.84 -18.55 2.70
CA ILE A 12 4.99 -17.37 2.91
C ILE A 12 3.53 -17.82 2.98
N PHE A 13 3.09 -18.63 2.02
CA PHE A 13 1.76 -19.25 2.00
C PHE A 13 1.41 -19.93 3.33
N SER A 14 2.28 -20.82 3.81
CA SER A 14 2.03 -21.60 5.04
C SER A 14 1.93 -20.68 6.26
N LYS A 15 2.79 -19.68 6.36
CA LYS A 15 2.77 -18.72 7.48
C LYS A 15 1.52 -17.84 7.46
N LEU A 16 1.14 -17.28 6.31
CA LEU A 16 -0.08 -16.49 6.18
C LEU A 16 -1.32 -17.31 6.49
N LYS A 17 -1.38 -18.54 5.99
CA LYS A 17 -2.50 -19.45 6.27
C LYS A 17 -2.61 -19.81 7.75
N SER A 18 -1.49 -20.06 8.44
CA SER A 18 -1.49 -20.33 9.87
C SER A 18 -2.02 -19.17 10.72
N LEU A 19 -1.85 -17.93 10.21
CA LEU A 19 -2.37 -16.70 10.81
C LEU A 19 -3.78 -16.32 10.30
N ARG A 20 -4.43 -17.23 9.58
CA ARG A 20 -5.79 -17.06 9.00
C ARG A 20 -5.89 -15.85 8.05
N GLN A 21 -4.78 -15.50 7.39
CA GLN A 21 -4.77 -14.44 6.38
C GLN A 21 -5.28 -14.98 5.04
N ASN A 22 -6.09 -14.19 4.36
CA ASN A 22 -6.53 -14.49 3.00
C ASN A 22 -5.37 -14.22 2.02
N LEU A 23 -5.18 -15.14 1.10
CA LEU A 23 -4.24 -14.98 0.01
C LEU A 23 -4.93 -14.22 -1.14
N ILE A 24 -4.25 -13.25 -1.70
CA ILE A 24 -4.78 -12.35 -2.74
C ILE A 24 -4.00 -12.52 -4.04
N ASN A 25 -2.75 -12.14 -4.02
CA ASN A 25 -1.76 -12.33 -5.08
C ASN A 25 -0.36 -12.23 -4.49
N PRO A 26 0.69 -12.71 -5.17
CA PRO A 26 2.03 -12.76 -4.59
C PRO A 26 2.57 -11.44 -4.05
N VAL A 27 2.34 -10.30 -4.73
CA VAL A 27 2.77 -8.98 -4.23
C VAL A 27 2.12 -8.65 -2.90
N VAL A 28 0.79 -8.73 -2.84
CA VAL A 28 0.02 -8.41 -1.62
C VAL A 28 0.32 -9.40 -0.50
N ASP A 29 0.52 -10.67 -0.82
CA ASP A 29 0.86 -11.70 0.15
C ASP A 29 2.24 -11.44 0.77
N ILE A 30 3.22 -11.01 -0.02
CA ILE A 30 4.55 -10.62 0.47
C ILE A 30 4.45 -9.38 1.37
N THR A 31 3.70 -8.35 0.99
CA THR A 31 3.53 -7.16 1.83
C THR A 31 2.82 -7.48 3.15
N ASN A 32 1.78 -8.32 3.12
CA ASN A 32 1.09 -8.79 4.33
C ASN A 32 2.00 -9.65 5.21
N TYR A 33 2.79 -10.55 4.60
CA TYR A 33 3.74 -11.38 5.33
C TYR A 33 4.76 -10.50 6.09
N LEU A 34 5.36 -9.52 5.43
CA LEU A 34 6.33 -8.63 6.05
C LEU A 34 5.71 -7.72 7.12
N MET A 35 4.48 -7.24 6.91
CA MET A 35 3.74 -6.51 7.94
C MET A 35 3.55 -7.35 9.20
N LEU A 36 3.23 -8.64 9.07
CA LEU A 36 3.06 -9.54 10.22
C LEU A 36 4.39 -9.95 10.86
N GLU A 37 5.45 -10.13 10.05
CA GLU A 37 6.78 -10.52 10.53
C GLU A 37 7.51 -9.35 11.20
N GLN A 38 7.45 -8.14 10.61
CA GLN A 38 8.28 -6.98 10.98
C GLN A 38 7.48 -5.86 11.68
N GLY A 39 6.16 -5.95 11.67
CA GLY A 39 5.30 -4.90 12.24
C GLY A 39 5.14 -3.66 11.36
N GLN A 40 5.84 -3.56 10.23
CA GLN A 40 5.80 -2.45 9.30
C GLN A 40 4.79 -2.70 8.18
N PRO A 41 3.66 -1.97 8.12
CA PRO A 41 2.77 -2.07 6.97
C PRO A 41 3.44 -1.54 5.70
N LEU A 42 3.18 -2.23 4.61
CA LEU A 42 3.62 -1.89 3.27
C LEU A 42 2.42 -1.81 2.35
N HIS A 43 2.48 -0.98 1.33
CA HIS A 43 1.48 -0.97 0.28
C HIS A 43 2.13 -1.03 -1.10
N ALA A 44 1.44 -1.61 -2.06
CA ALA A 44 1.87 -1.66 -3.46
C ALA A 44 0.79 -1.06 -4.35
N PHE A 45 1.18 -0.14 -5.20
CA PHE A 45 0.34 0.46 -6.23
C PHE A 45 0.70 -0.13 -7.59
N ASP A 46 -0.30 -0.37 -8.43
CA ASP A 46 -0.11 -0.73 -9.85
C ASP A 46 0.40 0.49 -10.62
N ALA A 47 1.63 0.42 -11.11
CA ALA A 47 2.26 1.57 -11.77
C ALA A 47 1.59 1.91 -13.12
N ASP A 48 1.08 0.92 -13.84
CA ASP A 48 0.40 1.15 -15.11
C ASP A 48 -0.95 1.86 -14.90
N LEU A 49 -1.65 1.54 -13.80
CA LEU A 49 -2.88 2.25 -13.44
C LEU A 49 -2.57 3.69 -13.01
N LEU A 50 -1.48 3.91 -12.26
CA LEU A 50 -1.07 5.26 -11.89
C LEU A 50 -0.67 6.10 -13.12
N ASP A 51 0.08 5.53 -14.06
CA ASP A 51 0.44 6.19 -15.33
C ASP A 51 -0.83 6.60 -16.10
N ASN A 52 -1.86 5.74 -16.11
CA ASN A 52 -3.14 6.04 -16.78
C ASN A 52 -3.92 7.18 -16.10
N ILE A 53 -3.85 7.29 -14.76
CA ILE A 53 -4.53 8.37 -14.00
C ILE A 53 -4.02 9.74 -14.44
N ILE A 54 -2.70 9.90 -14.61
CA ILE A 54 -2.08 11.18 -14.94
C ILE A 54 -1.69 11.34 -16.42
N GLY A 55 -1.92 10.30 -17.24
CA GLY A 55 -1.66 10.33 -18.68
C GLY A 55 -0.19 10.32 -19.10
N ARG A 56 0.72 9.99 -18.16
CA ARG A 56 2.17 9.91 -18.40
C ARG A 56 2.84 8.97 -17.39
N GLU A 57 4.11 8.63 -17.61
CA GLU A 57 4.89 7.87 -16.63
C GLU A 57 5.01 8.65 -15.31
N VAL A 58 4.63 7.98 -14.22
CA VAL A 58 4.71 8.50 -12.85
C VAL A 58 6.15 8.60 -12.38
N LYS A 59 6.45 9.71 -11.71
CA LYS A 59 7.75 9.99 -11.08
C LYS A 59 7.58 10.10 -9.56
N PRO A 60 8.65 9.95 -8.77
CA PRO A 60 8.59 10.08 -7.32
C PRO A 60 7.95 11.37 -6.82
N ASN A 61 8.20 12.48 -7.50
CA ASN A 61 7.69 13.80 -7.13
C ASN A 61 6.21 14.01 -7.44
N ASP A 62 5.56 13.06 -8.14
CA ASP A 62 4.13 13.12 -8.40
C ASP A 62 3.32 12.60 -7.20
N PHE A 63 3.97 11.85 -6.29
CA PHE A 63 3.34 11.41 -5.06
C PHE A 63 3.24 12.54 -4.05
N GLY A 64 2.09 12.65 -3.42
CA GLY A 64 1.81 13.64 -2.39
C GLY A 64 1.07 13.06 -1.21
N LEU A 65 1.01 13.85 -0.14
CA LEU A 65 0.19 13.57 1.04
C LEU A 65 -0.56 14.85 1.40
N ARG A 66 -1.89 14.77 1.45
CA ARG A 66 -2.73 15.89 1.85
C ARG A 66 -3.93 15.45 2.69
N LYS A 67 -4.67 16.40 3.16
CA LYS A 67 -6.01 16.16 3.72
C LYS A 67 -7.03 15.98 2.61
N GLY A 68 -8.04 15.16 2.87
CA GLY A 68 -9.22 15.06 2.01
C GLY A 68 -9.94 16.39 1.92
N GLN A 69 -10.65 16.59 0.82
CA GLN A 69 -11.48 17.76 0.59
C GLN A 69 -12.94 17.45 0.97
N GLU A 70 -13.67 18.46 1.36
CA GLU A 70 -15.08 18.28 1.72
C GLU A 70 -15.89 17.83 0.51
N GLY A 71 -16.63 16.74 0.66
CA GLY A 71 -17.43 16.15 -0.42
C GLY A 71 -16.63 15.36 -1.47
N GLU A 72 -15.30 15.20 -1.29
CA GLU A 72 -14.49 14.36 -2.16
C GLU A 72 -14.82 12.88 -1.95
N LEU A 73 -15.18 12.17 -3.03
CA LEU A 73 -15.52 10.75 -2.99
C LEU A 73 -14.31 9.89 -3.33
N PHE A 74 -14.14 8.82 -2.55
CA PHE A 74 -13.04 7.88 -2.74
C PHE A 74 -13.54 6.43 -2.70
N VAL A 75 -13.31 5.68 -3.78
CA VAL A 75 -13.62 4.25 -3.84
C VAL A 75 -12.40 3.44 -3.41
N ALA A 76 -12.51 2.74 -2.28
CA ALA A 76 -11.43 1.96 -1.72
C ALA A 76 -11.38 0.50 -2.23
N LEU A 77 -10.35 -0.25 -1.83
CA LEU A 77 -10.14 -1.65 -2.21
C LEU A 77 -11.29 -2.58 -1.78
N ASP A 78 -12.01 -2.24 -0.74
CA ASP A 78 -13.20 -2.97 -0.28
C ASP A 78 -14.46 -2.69 -1.13
N LYS A 79 -14.32 -1.91 -2.20
CA LYS A 79 -15.37 -1.48 -3.13
C LYS A 79 -16.41 -0.53 -2.53
N LYS A 80 -16.16 -0.05 -1.32
CA LYS A 80 -17.01 0.98 -0.70
C LYS A 80 -16.57 2.37 -1.13
N GLU A 81 -17.53 3.28 -1.14
CA GLU A 81 -17.32 4.70 -1.36
C GLU A 81 -17.24 5.41 -0.01
N TYR A 82 -16.23 6.22 0.16
CA TYR A 82 -15.98 7.02 1.36
C TYR A 82 -16.02 8.51 1.02
N ASN A 83 -16.77 9.27 1.81
CA ASN A 83 -16.72 10.72 1.76
C ASN A 83 -15.49 11.19 2.53
N LEU A 84 -14.59 11.89 1.84
CA LEU A 84 -13.40 12.46 2.44
C LEU A 84 -13.71 13.86 3.01
N ASN A 85 -12.89 14.26 3.98
CA ASN A 85 -12.89 15.60 4.55
C ASN A 85 -11.52 15.91 5.19
N ALA A 86 -11.36 17.06 5.83
CA ALA A 86 -10.11 17.50 6.44
C ALA A 86 -9.59 16.61 7.59
N ASN A 87 -10.39 15.67 8.13
CA ASN A 87 -9.94 14.71 9.13
C ASN A 87 -9.24 13.50 8.52
N VAL A 88 -9.45 13.23 7.22
CA VAL A 88 -8.89 12.11 6.49
C VAL A 88 -7.61 12.53 5.77
N SER A 89 -6.53 11.79 5.94
CA SER A 89 -5.30 11.99 5.17
C SER A 89 -5.26 11.03 3.99
N VAL A 90 -4.90 11.52 2.81
CA VAL A 90 -4.83 10.74 1.57
C VAL A 90 -3.44 10.81 0.95
N ILE A 91 -3.00 9.69 0.39
CA ILE A 91 -1.88 9.66 -0.55
C ILE A 91 -2.44 10.00 -1.91
N THR A 92 -1.75 10.87 -2.62
CA THR A 92 -2.17 11.34 -3.94
C THR A 92 -1.10 11.10 -4.99
N ILE A 93 -1.54 11.13 -6.23
CA ILE A 93 -0.69 11.27 -7.40
C ILE A 93 -1.25 12.43 -8.22
N ASP A 94 -0.41 13.45 -8.47
CA ASP A 94 -0.83 14.69 -9.14
C ASP A 94 -2.14 15.25 -8.52
N ASP A 95 -2.20 15.27 -7.18
CA ASP A 95 -3.33 15.67 -6.32
C ASP A 95 -4.56 14.72 -6.32
N ILE A 96 -4.60 13.68 -7.16
CA ILE A 96 -5.67 12.69 -7.22
C ILE A 96 -5.48 11.63 -6.13
N PRO A 97 -6.46 11.36 -5.24
CA PRO A 97 -6.34 10.36 -4.19
C PRO A 97 -6.18 8.93 -4.74
N ILE A 98 -5.18 8.23 -4.24
CA ILE A 98 -4.89 6.82 -4.56
C ILE A 98 -4.93 5.89 -3.35
N ALA A 99 -4.92 6.45 -2.14
CA ALA A 99 -5.11 5.70 -0.90
C ALA A 99 -5.55 6.62 0.24
N ILE A 100 -6.29 6.08 1.21
CA ILE A 100 -6.42 6.69 2.53
C ILE A 100 -5.18 6.29 3.34
N ALA A 101 -4.33 7.27 3.62
CA ALA A 101 -2.97 7.08 4.14
C ALA A 101 -2.94 6.17 5.37
N GLY A 102 -2.21 5.07 5.28
CA GLY A 102 -2.04 4.07 6.33
C GLY A 102 -3.30 3.31 6.76
N VAL A 103 -4.42 3.47 6.04
CA VAL A 103 -5.69 2.79 6.34
C VAL A 103 -6.06 1.80 5.25
N ILE A 104 -6.31 2.28 4.01
CA ILE A 104 -6.73 1.41 2.90
C ILE A 104 -6.36 2.03 1.55
N GLY A 105 -5.90 1.20 0.62
CA GLY A 105 -5.62 1.60 -0.75
C GLY A 105 -6.87 1.89 -1.58
N GLY A 106 -6.67 2.58 -2.70
CA GLY A 106 -7.71 2.88 -3.67
C GLY A 106 -7.98 1.76 -4.67
N ASN A 107 -9.21 1.69 -5.13
CA ASN A 107 -9.55 0.77 -6.20
C ASN A 107 -8.90 1.15 -7.54
N ASN A 108 -8.64 2.44 -7.74
CA ASN A 108 -8.03 3.01 -8.95
C ASN A 108 -6.53 2.73 -9.10
N SER A 109 -5.87 2.23 -8.05
CA SER A 109 -4.44 1.94 -8.02
C SER A 109 -4.11 0.50 -7.61
N SER A 110 -5.12 -0.38 -7.60
CA SER A 110 -5.07 -1.71 -7.01
C SER A 110 -4.21 -2.69 -7.81
N VAL A 111 -3.30 -3.38 -7.12
CA VAL A 111 -2.52 -4.48 -7.69
C VAL A 111 -3.40 -5.69 -7.97
N SER A 112 -3.27 -6.24 -9.17
CA SER A 112 -3.97 -7.43 -9.63
C SER A 112 -2.98 -8.48 -10.15
N LYS A 113 -3.48 -9.66 -10.54
CA LYS A 113 -2.65 -10.69 -11.18
C LYS A 113 -2.07 -10.24 -12.53
N LYS A 114 -2.62 -9.20 -13.15
CA LYS A 114 -2.13 -8.64 -14.41
C LYS A 114 -1.06 -7.57 -14.23
N THR A 115 -0.84 -7.11 -12.99
CA THR A 115 0.14 -6.07 -12.68
C THR A 115 1.54 -6.55 -12.96
N THR A 116 2.29 -5.80 -13.76
CA THR A 116 3.68 -6.10 -14.12
C THR A 116 4.69 -5.10 -13.58
N ARG A 117 4.22 -3.92 -13.14
CA ARG A 117 5.04 -2.86 -12.53
C ARG A 117 4.35 -2.33 -11.29
N ILE A 118 5.12 -2.09 -10.24
CA ILE A 118 4.59 -1.56 -8.98
C ILE A 118 5.42 -0.41 -8.45
N TRP A 119 4.75 0.48 -7.72
CA TRP A 119 5.34 1.33 -6.72
C TRP A 119 5.11 0.69 -5.35
N LEU A 120 6.19 0.46 -4.61
CA LEU A 120 6.14 -0.07 -3.26
C LEU A 120 6.27 1.07 -2.26
N GLU A 121 5.27 1.23 -1.39
CA GLU A 121 5.27 2.20 -0.30
C GLU A 121 5.74 1.55 0.99
N ALA A 122 6.68 2.19 1.66
CA ALA A 122 7.00 1.97 3.05
C ALA A 122 7.06 3.33 3.74
N ALA A 123 6.14 3.59 4.65
CA ALA A 123 5.95 4.93 5.21
C ALA A 123 5.87 4.90 6.75
N VAL A 124 6.04 6.09 7.33
CA VAL A 124 5.72 6.38 8.72
C VAL A 124 4.68 7.49 8.72
N PHE A 125 3.57 7.26 9.38
CA PHE A 125 2.50 8.25 9.51
C PHE A 125 2.35 8.68 10.96
N SER A 126 1.85 9.90 11.17
CA SER A 126 1.45 10.36 12.50
C SER A 126 0.35 9.44 13.08
N PRO A 127 0.56 8.83 14.27
CA PRO A 127 -0.44 7.98 14.91
C PRO A 127 -1.81 8.66 15.08
N THR A 128 -1.79 9.96 15.43
CA THR A 128 -3.00 10.76 15.57
C THR A 128 -3.73 10.94 14.25
N SER A 129 -3.00 11.18 13.14
CA SER A 129 -3.58 11.31 11.81
C SER A 129 -4.28 10.02 11.37
N ILE A 130 -3.63 8.87 11.58
CA ILE A 130 -4.22 7.56 11.25
C ILE A 130 -5.47 7.28 12.07
N ARG A 131 -5.42 7.54 13.38
CA ARG A 131 -6.58 7.37 14.27
C ARG A 131 -7.75 8.23 13.84
N ASN A 132 -7.51 9.48 13.48
CA ASN A 132 -8.54 10.39 13.00
C ASN A 132 -9.14 9.90 11.67
N SER A 133 -8.31 9.56 10.68
CA SER A 133 -8.78 9.03 9.39
C SER A 133 -9.59 7.74 9.57
N SER A 134 -9.08 6.79 10.35
CA SER A 134 -9.72 5.51 10.60
C SER A 134 -11.09 5.65 11.28
N ARG A 135 -11.19 6.58 12.23
CA ARG A 135 -12.44 6.89 12.95
C ARG A 135 -13.44 7.57 12.02
N GLU A 136 -12.99 8.55 11.25
CA GLU A 136 -13.83 9.34 10.35
C GLU A 136 -14.55 8.46 9.32
N ILE A 137 -13.80 7.53 8.70
CA ILE A 137 -14.36 6.63 7.70
C ILE A 137 -14.99 5.36 8.30
N GLY A 138 -14.90 5.17 9.63
CA GLY A 138 -15.44 4.00 10.30
C GLY A 138 -14.76 2.67 9.94
N LEU A 139 -13.47 2.72 9.51
CA LEU A 139 -12.72 1.54 9.06
C LEU A 139 -11.43 1.37 9.86
N ARG A 140 -11.24 0.17 10.42
CA ARG A 140 -10.01 -0.24 11.08
C ARG A 140 -9.43 -1.45 10.36
N THR A 141 -8.17 -1.34 9.92
CA THR A 141 -7.43 -2.39 9.22
C THR A 141 -6.23 -2.87 10.01
N ASP A 142 -5.61 -3.96 9.56
CA ASP A 142 -4.34 -4.45 10.13
C ASP A 142 -3.23 -3.40 10.03
N ALA A 143 -3.19 -2.63 8.95
CA ALA A 143 -2.25 -1.53 8.75
C ALA A 143 -2.54 -0.37 9.71
N SER A 144 -3.78 0.15 9.74
CA SER A 144 -4.14 1.29 10.61
C SER A 144 -3.92 0.96 12.09
N SER A 145 -4.21 -0.29 12.50
CA SER A 145 -3.99 -0.77 13.88
C SER A 145 -2.52 -0.75 14.30
N ARG A 146 -1.58 -0.84 13.35
CA ARG A 146 -0.14 -0.74 13.60
C ARG A 146 0.32 0.71 13.57
N PHE A 147 -0.06 1.46 12.55
CA PHE A 147 0.31 2.87 12.42
C PHE A 147 -0.19 3.72 13.60
N GLU A 148 -1.41 3.48 14.10
CA GLU A 148 -1.94 4.23 15.26
C GLU A 148 -1.17 4.00 16.57
N LYS A 149 -0.36 2.93 16.64
CA LYS A 149 0.53 2.65 17.78
C LYS A 149 1.94 3.22 17.59
N GLY A 150 2.25 3.70 16.40
CA GLY A 150 3.56 4.21 16.02
C GLY A 150 4.44 3.15 15.37
N ILE A 151 5.08 3.54 14.27
CA ILE A 151 6.08 2.74 13.54
C ILE A 151 7.44 3.42 13.72
N SER A 152 8.48 2.62 13.93
CA SER A 152 9.85 3.15 14.04
C SER A 152 10.41 3.55 12.67
N PRO A 153 10.78 4.83 12.46
CA PRO A 153 11.38 5.26 11.20
C PRO A 153 12.66 4.49 10.83
N ASN A 154 13.42 4.07 11.84
CA ASN A 154 14.68 3.35 11.65
C ASN A 154 14.51 1.96 11.00
N MET A 155 13.32 1.36 11.12
CA MET A 155 13.02 0.05 10.53
C MET A 155 12.50 0.15 9.10
N THR A 156 11.89 1.27 8.74
CA THR A 156 11.13 1.43 7.49
C THR A 156 11.98 1.16 6.26
N THR A 157 13.17 1.75 6.16
CA THR A 157 14.09 1.55 5.03
C THR A 157 14.56 0.10 4.91
N ALA A 158 14.88 -0.54 6.04
CA ALA A 158 15.33 -1.94 6.05
C ALA A 158 14.21 -2.88 5.58
N VAL A 159 12.97 -2.65 6.02
CA VAL A 159 11.81 -3.46 5.61
C VAL A 159 11.46 -3.21 4.15
N ALA A 160 11.54 -1.96 3.66
CA ALA A 160 11.35 -1.64 2.26
C ALA A 160 12.35 -2.37 1.35
N LYS A 161 13.63 -2.36 1.74
CA LYS A 161 14.69 -3.08 1.03
C LYS A 161 14.40 -4.58 0.99
N ARG A 162 14.09 -5.19 2.14
CA ARG A 162 13.75 -6.61 2.24
C ARG A 162 12.53 -6.97 1.38
N ALA A 163 11.50 -6.11 1.36
CA ALA A 163 10.31 -6.31 0.54
C ALA A 163 10.65 -6.29 -0.96
N SER A 164 11.44 -5.31 -1.37
CA SER A 164 11.89 -5.17 -2.76
C SER A 164 12.71 -6.37 -3.22
N GLU A 165 13.65 -6.84 -2.38
CA GLU A 165 14.47 -8.03 -2.66
C GLU A 165 13.59 -9.28 -2.75
N LEU A 166 12.64 -9.47 -1.83
CA LEU A 166 11.76 -10.62 -1.81
C LEU A 166 10.81 -10.63 -3.01
N ILE A 167 10.24 -9.50 -3.35
CA ILE A 167 9.40 -9.34 -4.56
C ILE A 167 10.23 -9.63 -5.82
N SER A 168 11.44 -9.09 -5.93
CA SER A 168 12.31 -9.34 -7.08
C SER A 168 12.66 -10.80 -7.23
N LEU A 169 12.97 -11.48 -6.13
CA LEU A 169 13.34 -12.90 -6.13
C LEU A 169 12.15 -13.81 -6.48
N GLU A 170 11.02 -13.60 -5.81
CA GLU A 170 9.86 -14.48 -5.91
C GLU A 170 9.04 -14.25 -7.19
N LEU A 171 9.09 -13.06 -7.76
CA LEU A 171 8.30 -12.66 -8.93
C LEU A 171 9.17 -12.38 -10.17
N GLU A 172 10.42 -12.84 -10.16
CA GLU A 172 11.36 -12.68 -11.27
C GLU A 172 11.47 -11.22 -11.73
N GLY A 173 11.45 -10.31 -10.75
CA GLY A 173 11.40 -8.88 -10.98
C GLY A 173 12.75 -8.18 -10.89
N SER A 174 12.75 -6.89 -11.19
CA SER A 174 13.90 -6.01 -11.02
C SER A 174 13.49 -4.71 -10.36
N ILE A 175 14.36 -4.20 -9.48
CA ILE A 175 14.21 -2.88 -8.84
C ILE A 175 14.72 -1.83 -9.82
N LYS A 176 13.86 -0.88 -10.21
CA LYS A 176 14.24 0.22 -11.11
C LYS A 176 14.93 1.36 -10.35
N SER A 177 14.36 1.76 -9.22
CA SER A 177 14.88 2.85 -8.38
C SER A 177 14.32 2.78 -6.97
N THR A 178 15.02 3.43 -6.04
CA THR A 178 14.56 3.62 -4.65
C THR A 178 14.61 5.11 -4.33
N HIS A 179 13.57 5.65 -3.72
CA HIS A 179 13.45 7.03 -3.30
C HIS A 179 13.07 7.08 -1.82
N VAL A 180 13.69 7.97 -1.07
CA VAL A 180 13.49 8.17 0.37
C VAL A 180 13.16 9.63 0.63
#